data_fb3efb406b7276924cb7b590a4fda665
#
_entry.id   fb3efb406b7276924cb7b590a4fda665
#
_cell.length_a   1.000
_cell.length_b   1.000
_cell.length_c   1.000
_cell.angle_alpha   90.00
_cell.angle_beta   90.00
_cell.angle_gamma   90.00
#
_symmetry.space_group_name_H-M   'P 1'
#
loop_
_entity.id
_entity.type
_entity.pdbx_description
1 polymer ?
#
loop_
_entity_poly.entity_id
_entity_poly.type
_entity_poly.pdbx_seq_one_letter_code
_entity_poly.pdbx_strand_id
1 'polypeptide(L)'
;MKSVSNRIALHCLARWQAQGRDPASLLLAAGIAREELHIPQGRIDAQRHFRLLAHCAPHADLSNHWVPPSLTGLFSDYLPLASLCCNAATLRQALQFFLRYRPLIGECDRIVLQEQDGVARLSYYSDSDHPDVIAMSSLVNLCYLYALVQFYQPGQGQLVLPTPVRPKLWRELAAWLAGQVRLGDGYQLTFPAALLDQPYGGHNAALQPLLLGELTQQMAQLQPPSHYREQVLTLIRRQLWLGDADPRTLLAGICTTLNVTRWTLNRHLREEQCHFSALLEQVRREEACRLLLDSSLQLQEVGGRLGFASQSSFTRFFKEAFAQSPSQYRARRYRE
;
A
#
# COMPACT_ATOMS: atom_id res chain seq x y z
N MET A 1 -4.83 -6.87 2.99
CA MET A 1 -4.00 -6.78 4.22
C MET A 1 -2.69 -6.12 3.82
N LYS A 2 -2.25 -5.05 4.53
CA LYS A 2 -0.98 -4.38 4.19
C LYS A 2 0.20 -5.31 4.37
N SER A 3 1.20 -5.20 3.49
CA SER A 3 2.36 -6.09 3.45
C SER A 3 3.60 -5.37 2.96
N VAL A 4 4.75 -5.97 3.17
CA VAL A 4 6.04 -5.48 2.69
C VAL A 4 6.79 -6.60 1.96
N SER A 5 7.72 -6.24 1.08
CA SER A 5 8.60 -7.20 0.43
C SER A 5 9.45 -7.97 1.46
N ASN A 6 9.59 -9.28 1.26
CA ASN A 6 10.50 -10.11 2.08
C ASN A 6 11.97 -9.67 1.98
N ARG A 7 12.35 -8.90 0.96
CA ARG A 7 13.70 -8.31 0.82
C ARG A 7 14.05 -7.40 2.00
N ILE A 8 13.05 -6.72 2.60
CA ILE A 8 13.29 -5.91 3.80
C ILE A 8 13.75 -6.81 4.96
N ALA A 9 13.11 -7.96 5.15
CA ALA A 9 13.53 -8.90 6.19
C ALA A 9 14.92 -9.49 5.91
N LEU A 10 15.25 -9.82 4.65
CA LEU A 10 16.60 -10.24 4.26
C LEU A 10 17.63 -9.17 4.58
N HIS A 11 17.32 -7.91 4.30
CA HIS A 11 18.20 -6.79 4.65
C HIS A 11 18.38 -6.66 6.16
N CYS A 12 17.31 -6.74 6.95
CA CYS A 12 17.38 -6.73 8.42
C CYS A 12 18.25 -7.88 8.95
N LEU A 13 18.08 -9.09 8.41
CA LEU A 13 18.89 -10.26 8.80
C LEU A 13 20.37 -10.09 8.48
N ALA A 14 20.70 -9.61 7.29
CA ALA A 14 22.09 -9.36 6.91
C ALA A 14 22.76 -8.36 7.86
N ARG A 15 22.05 -7.29 8.26
CA ARG A 15 22.53 -6.30 9.23
C ARG A 15 22.66 -6.89 10.64
N TRP A 16 21.70 -7.71 11.04
CA TRP A 16 21.69 -8.40 12.33
C TRP A 16 22.90 -9.34 12.45
N GLN A 17 23.15 -10.12 11.40
CA GLN A 17 24.28 -11.03 11.31
C GLN A 17 25.63 -10.28 11.29
N ALA A 18 25.71 -9.14 10.59
CA ALA A 18 26.92 -8.31 10.57
C ALA A 18 27.29 -7.74 11.96
N GLN A 19 26.34 -7.69 12.89
CA GLN A 19 26.55 -7.33 14.29
C GLN A 19 26.94 -8.54 15.18
N GLY A 20 27.20 -9.70 14.59
CA GLY A 20 27.54 -10.94 15.33
C GLY A 20 26.32 -11.59 16.02
N ARG A 21 25.08 -11.24 15.63
CA ARG A 21 23.85 -11.75 16.23
C ARG A 21 23.27 -12.90 15.44
N ASP A 22 22.59 -13.83 16.12
CA ASP A 22 21.97 -14.98 15.46
C ASP A 22 20.72 -14.57 14.66
N PRO A 23 20.69 -14.78 13.32
CA PRO A 23 19.53 -14.51 12.48
C PRO A 23 18.28 -15.35 12.84
N ALA A 24 18.47 -16.59 13.36
CA ALA A 24 17.35 -17.45 13.70
C ALA A 24 16.55 -16.89 14.86
N SER A 25 17.22 -16.27 15.84
CA SER A 25 16.54 -15.61 16.96
C SER A 25 15.63 -14.45 16.52
N LEU A 26 16.09 -13.67 15.53
CA LEU A 26 15.32 -12.56 14.97
C LEU A 26 14.09 -13.05 14.19
N LEU A 27 14.24 -14.09 13.39
CA LEU A 27 13.13 -14.70 12.63
C LEU A 27 12.06 -15.28 13.56
N LEU A 28 12.49 -16.00 14.59
CA LEU A 28 11.59 -16.58 15.59
C LEU A 28 10.79 -15.47 16.30
N ALA A 29 11.45 -14.41 16.75
CA ALA A 29 10.82 -13.29 17.43
C ALA A 29 9.81 -12.55 16.54
N ALA A 30 10.09 -12.44 15.22
CA ALA A 30 9.20 -11.84 14.26
C ALA A 30 8.05 -12.78 13.80
N GLY A 31 8.17 -14.09 14.04
CA GLY A 31 7.23 -15.11 13.55
C GLY A 31 7.32 -15.31 12.03
N ILE A 32 8.52 -15.18 11.45
CA ILE A 32 8.80 -15.33 10.02
C ILE A 32 9.52 -16.65 9.80
N ALA A 33 8.99 -17.51 8.94
CA ALA A 33 9.68 -18.73 8.55
C ALA A 33 10.82 -18.43 7.56
N ARG A 34 11.94 -19.14 7.68
CA ARG A 34 13.12 -18.91 6.83
C ARG A 34 12.82 -19.15 5.35
N GLU A 35 11.95 -20.10 5.05
CA GLU A 35 11.50 -20.46 3.69
C GLU A 35 10.76 -19.30 3.01
N GLU A 36 10.01 -18.50 3.77
CA GLU A 36 9.27 -17.34 3.25
C GLU A 36 10.20 -16.27 2.62
N LEU A 37 11.43 -16.19 3.12
CA LEU A 37 12.41 -15.24 2.63
C LEU A 37 12.97 -15.58 1.25
N HIS A 38 12.87 -16.85 0.85
CA HIS A 38 13.36 -17.35 -0.43
C HIS A 38 12.27 -17.40 -1.51
N ILE A 39 11.02 -17.08 -1.15
CA ILE A 39 9.93 -16.99 -2.12
C ILE A 39 10.20 -15.78 -3.03
N PRO A 40 10.34 -15.97 -4.36
CA PRO A 40 10.50 -14.86 -5.29
C PRO A 40 9.34 -13.87 -5.17
N GLN A 41 9.63 -12.58 -4.98
CA GLN A 41 8.63 -11.53 -4.75
C GLN A 41 7.70 -11.79 -3.53
N GLY A 42 8.17 -12.59 -2.57
CA GLY A 42 7.45 -12.91 -1.33
C GLY A 42 7.11 -11.66 -0.53
N ARG A 43 6.03 -11.75 0.23
CA ARG A 43 5.52 -10.64 1.05
C ARG A 43 5.36 -11.09 2.50
N ILE A 44 5.62 -10.16 3.41
CA ILE A 44 5.44 -10.33 4.86
C ILE A 44 4.33 -9.37 5.28
N ASP A 45 3.37 -9.84 6.06
CA ASP A 45 2.29 -8.98 6.56
C ASP A 45 2.81 -7.90 7.53
N ALA A 46 2.02 -6.83 7.68
CA ALA A 46 2.38 -5.66 8.48
C ALA A 46 2.73 -6.01 9.93
N GLN A 47 2.00 -6.94 10.56
CA GLN A 47 2.20 -7.27 11.97
C GLN A 47 3.55 -7.95 12.21
N ARG A 48 3.90 -8.93 11.36
CA ARG A 48 5.20 -9.62 11.44
C ARG A 48 6.35 -8.67 11.07
N HIS A 49 6.12 -7.81 10.08
CA HIS A 49 7.07 -6.76 9.71
C HIS A 49 7.36 -5.81 10.88
N PHE A 50 6.36 -5.29 11.56
CA PHE A 50 6.57 -4.39 12.70
C PHE A 50 7.23 -5.09 13.88
N ARG A 51 6.94 -6.37 14.15
CA ARG A 51 7.67 -7.16 15.13
C ARG A 51 9.16 -7.29 14.79
N LEU A 52 9.48 -7.58 13.52
CA LEU A 52 10.86 -7.62 13.04
C LEU A 52 11.57 -6.28 13.28
N LEU A 53 10.95 -5.17 12.86
CA LEU A 53 11.53 -3.85 13.03
C LEU A 53 11.68 -3.44 14.50
N ALA A 54 10.73 -3.80 15.37
CA ALA A 54 10.80 -3.52 16.81
C ALA A 54 12.01 -4.20 17.47
N HIS A 55 12.40 -5.39 17.01
CA HIS A 55 13.62 -6.05 17.49
C HIS A 55 14.90 -5.41 16.91
N CYS A 56 14.84 -4.89 15.68
CA CYS A 56 15.98 -4.24 15.05
C CYS A 56 16.23 -2.80 15.55
N ALA A 57 15.18 -2.04 15.80
CA ALA A 57 15.24 -0.60 16.07
C ALA A 57 16.13 -0.19 17.26
N PRO A 58 16.18 -0.91 18.39
CA PRO A 58 17.10 -0.60 19.51
C PRO A 58 18.59 -0.72 19.14
N HIS A 59 18.90 -1.48 18.10
CA HIS A 59 20.25 -1.78 17.63
C HIS A 59 20.61 -1.04 16.32
N ALA A 60 19.66 -0.27 15.78
CA ALA A 60 19.87 0.51 14.57
C ALA A 60 20.67 1.77 14.89
N ASP A 61 21.81 1.95 14.21
CA ASP A 61 22.56 3.19 14.13
C ASP A 61 23.15 3.38 12.73
N LEU A 62 23.63 4.58 12.42
CA LEU A 62 24.22 4.86 11.12
C LEU A 62 25.57 4.17 10.93
N SER A 63 26.32 3.94 12.02
CA SER A 63 27.63 3.28 11.98
C SER A 63 27.52 1.80 11.60
N ASN A 64 26.37 1.17 11.84
CA ASN A 64 26.08 -0.21 11.47
C ASN A 64 25.45 -0.33 10.06
N HIS A 65 25.60 0.68 9.22
CA HIS A 65 25.14 0.67 7.84
C HIS A 65 23.62 0.46 7.64
N TRP A 66 22.80 0.83 8.62
CA TRP A 66 21.34 0.82 8.45
C TRP A 66 20.89 1.81 7.37
N VAL A 67 21.67 2.85 7.15
CA VAL A 67 21.49 3.79 6.04
C VAL A 67 22.77 3.76 5.20
N PRO A 68 22.75 3.14 4.01
CA PRO A 68 23.94 3.15 3.15
C PRO A 68 24.25 4.57 2.67
N PRO A 69 25.54 4.94 2.59
CA PRO A 69 25.94 6.30 2.20
C PRO A 69 25.80 6.57 0.69
N SER A 70 25.46 5.57 -0.13
CA SER A 70 25.36 5.70 -1.59
C SER A 70 23.98 5.33 -2.12
N LEU A 71 23.56 5.99 -3.20
CA LEU A 71 22.30 5.70 -3.89
C LEU A 71 22.22 4.23 -4.36
N THR A 72 23.31 3.68 -4.87
CA THR A 72 23.41 2.28 -5.32
C THR A 72 23.21 1.29 -4.18
N GLY A 73 23.78 1.57 -2.99
CA GLY A 73 23.56 0.74 -1.81
C GLY A 73 22.12 0.84 -1.28
N LEU A 74 21.48 1.99 -1.43
CA LEU A 74 20.11 2.23 -1.00
C LEU A 74 19.11 1.43 -1.84
N PHE A 75 19.31 1.33 -3.14
CA PHE A 75 18.35 0.74 -4.07
C PHE A 75 18.77 -0.64 -4.60
N SER A 76 19.81 -1.28 -4.03
CA SER A 76 20.32 -2.55 -4.52
C SER A 76 19.25 -3.64 -4.67
N ASP A 77 18.27 -3.66 -3.76
CA ASP A 77 17.20 -4.66 -3.75
C ASP A 77 16.06 -4.34 -4.71
N TYR A 78 16.00 -3.10 -5.24
CA TYR A 78 14.92 -2.59 -6.09
C TYR A 78 15.49 -1.89 -7.33
N LEU A 79 16.46 -2.53 -7.98
CA LEU A 79 17.19 -1.95 -9.12
C LEU A 79 16.32 -1.37 -10.24
N PRO A 80 15.22 -2.00 -10.70
CA PRO A 80 14.36 -1.41 -11.72
C PRO A 80 13.73 -0.08 -11.28
N LEU A 81 13.29 0.01 -10.01
CA LEU A 81 12.74 1.24 -9.44
C LEU A 81 13.82 2.32 -9.28
N ALA A 82 14.99 1.94 -8.79
CA ALA A 82 16.14 2.84 -8.69
C ALA A 82 16.52 3.41 -10.06
N SER A 83 16.65 2.52 -11.06
CA SER A 83 16.99 2.89 -12.43
C SER A 83 15.97 3.86 -13.03
N LEU A 84 14.68 3.61 -12.82
CA LEU A 84 13.62 4.51 -13.29
C LEU A 84 13.69 5.87 -12.60
N CYS A 85 13.88 5.88 -11.27
CA CYS A 85 14.01 7.13 -10.52
C CYS A 85 15.24 7.93 -10.93
N CYS A 86 16.38 7.28 -11.17
CA CYS A 86 17.62 7.96 -11.61
C CYS A 86 17.62 8.34 -13.10
N ASN A 87 16.71 7.80 -13.90
CA ASN A 87 16.56 8.11 -15.33
C ASN A 87 15.41 9.09 -15.61
N ALA A 88 14.77 9.69 -14.61
CA ALA A 88 13.69 10.63 -14.84
C ALA A 88 14.19 11.97 -15.41
N ALA A 89 13.34 12.65 -16.17
CA ALA A 89 13.71 13.92 -16.79
C ALA A 89 13.83 15.08 -15.79
N THR A 90 13.18 14.97 -14.63
CA THR A 90 13.21 15.96 -13.54
C THR A 90 13.13 15.28 -12.19
N LEU A 91 13.52 15.96 -11.11
CA LEU A 91 13.36 15.47 -9.75
C LEU A 91 11.88 15.21 -9.42
N ARG A 92 10.95 16.04 -9.87
CA ARG A 92 9.50 15.82 -9.72
C ARG A 92 9.09 14.46 -10.28
N GLN A 93 9.50 14.18 -11.49
CA GLN A 93 9.17 12.90 -12.15
C GLN A 93 9.79 11.72 -11.40
N ALA A 94 11.02 11.84 -10.93
CA ALA A 94 11.69 10.83 -10.11
C ALA A 94 10.94 10.51 -8.82
N LEU A 95 10.50 11.54 -8.09
CA LEU A 95 9.71 11.39 -6.88
C LEU A 95 8.32 10.79 -7.16
N GLN A 96 7.67 11.20 -8.26
CA GLN A 96 6.40 10.61 -8.69
C GLN A 96 6.55 9.11 -9.01
N PHE A 97 7.61 8.70 -9.69
CA PHE A 97 7.90 7.29 -9.94
C PHE A 97 8.14 6.54 -8.63
N PHE A 98 8.97 7.07 -7.74
CA PHE A 98 9.20 6.47 -6.43
C PHE A 98 7.90 6.27 -5.65
N LEU A 99 7.06 7.29 -5.54
CA LEU A 99 5.79 7.22 -4.82
C LEU A 99 4.81 6.26 -5.48
N ARG A 100 4.73 6.25 -6.81
CA ARG A 100 3.84 5.36 -7.57
C ARG A 100 4.19 3.88 -7.39
N TYR A 101 5.49 3.55 -7.46
CA TYR A 101 5.97 2.17 -7.39
C TYR A 101 6.43 1.75 -5.99
N ARG A 102 6.27 2.61 -4.99
CA ARG A 102 6.59 2.31 -3.60
C ARG A 102 5.91 1.04 -3.06
N PRO A 103 4.67 0.66 -3.44
CA PRO A 103 4.07 -0.60 -2.99
C PRO A 103 4.93 -1.84 -3.28
N LEU A 104 5.84 -1.81 -4.28
CA LEU A 104 6.83 -2.87 -4.50
C LEU A 104 7.74 -3.08 -3.28
N ILE A 105 8.03 -2.03 -2.53
CA ILE A 105 8.81 -2.06 -1.30
C ILE A 105 7.90 -2.43 -0.13
N GLY A 106 6.82 -1.67 0.07
CA GLY A 106 5.88 -1.88 1.17
C GLY A 106 4.70 -0.92 1.17
N GLU A 107 3.67 -1.32 1.92
CA GLU A 107 2.40 -0.59 2.06
C GLU A 107 2.14 -0.17 3.52
N CYS A 108 3.14 -0.33 4.41
CA CYS A 108 3.02 -0.09 5.86
C CYS A 108 3.38 1.34 6.28
N ASP A 109 3.48 2.24 5.32
CA ASP A 109 3.79 3.65 5.52
C ASP A 109 3.29 4.50 4.35
N ARG A 110 3.38 5.81 4.51
CA ARG A 110 2.98 6.78 3.49
C ARG A 110 3.98 7.93 3.44
N ILE A 111 4.32 8.34 2.23
CA ILE A 111 5.12 9.54 1.97
C ILE A 111 4.27 10.51 1.15
N VAL A 112 4.25 11.77 1.54
CA VAL A 112 3.45 12.82 0.89
C VAL A 112 4.37 13.95 0.46
N LEU A 113 4.35 14.29 -0.84
CA LEU A 113 4.99 15.48 -1.38
C LEU A 113 4.00 16.64 -1.33
N GLN A 114 4.39 17.75 -0.72
CA GLN A 114 3.64 19.00 -0.66
C GLN A 114 4.54 20.14 -1.10
N GLU A 115 3.94 21.13 -1.75
CA GLU A 115 4.62 22.37 -2.19
C GLU A 115 3.88 23.54 -1.58
N GLN A 116 4.58 24.33 -0.79
CA GLN A 116 4.02 25.52 -0.16
C GLN A 116 5.11 26.57 0.03
N ASP A 117 4.81 27.83 -0.26
CA ASP A 117 5.69 28.98 -0.04
C ASP A 117 7.10 28.81 -0.64
N GLY A 118 7.19 28.20 -1.83
CA GLY A 118 8.46 27.96 -2.53
C GLY A 118 9.28 26.79 -1.96
N VAL A 119 8.75 26.05 -1.00
CA VAL A 119 9.39 24.88 -0.38
C VAL A 119 8.65 23.60 -0.78
N ALA A 120 9.39 22.62 -1.28
CA ALA A 120 8.94 21.24 -1.42
C ALA A 120 9.22 20.47 -0.12
N ARG A 121 8.24 19.71 0.35
CA ARG A 121 8.30 18.93 1.59
C ARG A 121 7.83 17.51 1.34
N LEU A 122 8.69 16.54 1.64
CA LEU A 122 8.36 15.13 1.69
C LEU A 122 8.15 14.73 3.15
N SER A 123 6.92 14.45 3.55
CA SER A 123 6.56 14.02 4.92
C SER A 123 6.35 12.52 4.97
N TYR A 124 6.93 11.87 5.96
CA TYR A 124 6.82 10.42 6.19
C TYR A 124 5.87 10.11 7.33
N TYR A 125 4.98 9.14 7.11
CA TYR A 125 4.02 8.64 8.09
C TYR A 125 4.08 7.11 8.15
N SER A 126 4.33 6.56 9.33
CA SER A 126 4.31 5.12 9.59
C SER A 126 2.93 4.67 10.05
N ASP A 127 2.56 3.42 9.72
CA ASP A 127 1.38 2.76 10.30
C ASP A 127 1.70 2.07 11.65
N SER A 128 2.95 2.10 12.10
CA SER A 128 3.38 1.55 13.39
C SER A 128 3.04 2.50 14.54
N ASP A 129 2.66 1.94 15.70
CA ASP A 129 2.50 2.68 16.95
C ASP A 129 3.79 2.72 17.79
N HIS A 130 4.82 1.96 17.39
CA HIS A 130 6.06 1.82 18.16
C HIS A 130 7.04 2.95 17.82
N PRO A 131 7.41 3.83 18.77
CA PRO A 131 8.24 5.02 18.49
C PRO A 131 9.58 4.73 17.83
N ASP A 132 10.30 3.69 18.26
CA ASP A 132 11.60 3.33 17.67
C ASP A 132 11.46 2.78 16.25
N VAL A 133 10.36 2.06 15.95
CA VAL A 133 10.05 1.60 14.59
C VAL A 133 9.74 2.79 13.68
N ILE A 134 8.92 3.73 14.16
CA ILE A 134 8.62 4.97 13.44
C ILE A 134 9.91 5.72 13.13
N ALA A 135 10.77 5.94 14.13
CA ALA A 135 12.03 6.66 13.97
C ALA A 135 12.96 5.97 12.96
N MET A 136 13.17 4.66 13.09
CA MET A 136 14.03 3.89 12.20
C MET A 136 13.51 3.89 10.76
N SER A 137 12.23 3.57 10.57
CA SER A 137 11.62 3.52 9.23
C SER A 137 11.63 4.89 8.55
N SER A 138 11.31 5.95 9.31
CA SER A 138 11.34 7.32 8.80
C SER A 138 12.72 7.72 8.31
N LEU A 139 13.74 7.46 9.13
CA LEU A 139 15.12 7.79 8.78
C LEU A 139 15.58 7.05 7.54
N VAL A 140 15.38 5.74 7.49
CA VAL A 140 15.76 4.94 6.32
C VAL A 140 15.10 5.50 5.05
N ASN A 141 13.79 5.72 5.07
CA ASN A 141 13.07 6.20 3.89
C ASN A 141 13.44 7.63 3.49
N LEU A 142 13.60 8.53 4.46
CA LEU A 142 14.01 9.91 4.16
C LEU A 142 15.45 10.01 3.68
N CYS A 143 16.34 9.13 4.13
CA CYS A 143 17.69 9.05 3.61
C CYS A 143 17.73 8.55 2.16
N TYR A 144 16.86 7.62 1.77
CA TYR A 144 16.66 7.25 0.36
C TYR A 144 16.24 8.45 -0.48
N LEU A 145 15.25 9.19 -0.02
CA LEU A 145 14.77 10.38 -0.71
C LEU A 145 15.81 11.49 -0.75
N TYR A 146 16.56 11.68 0.35
CA TYR A 146 17.67 12.60 0.39
C TYR A 146 18.73 12.25 -0.65
N ALA A 147 19.14 10.98 -0.73
CA ALA A 147 20.10 10.53 -1.74
C ALA A 147 19.57 10.74 -3.16
N LEU A 148 18.27 10.57 -3.40
CA LEU A 148 17.65 10.85 -4.70
C LEU A 148 17.66 12.37 -5.00
N VAL A 149 17.37 13.23 -4.01
CA VAL A 149 17.50 14.68 -4.18
C VAL A 149 18.94 15.06 -4.48
N GLN A 150 19.93 14.51 -3.75
CA GLN A 150 21.35 14.75 -4.00
C GLN A 150 21.80 14.32 -5.40
N PHE A 151 21.22 13.24 -5.94
CA PHE A 151 21.52 12.77 -7.29
C PHE A 151 21.11 13.79 -8.37
N TYR A 152 19.95 14.42 -8.20
CA TYR A 152 19.47 15.44 -9.13
C TYR A 152 20.04 16.83 -8.84
N GLN A 153 20.19 17.17 -7.57
CA GLN A 153 20.52 18.51 -7.07
C GLN A 153 21.53 18.41 -5.92
N PRO A 154 22.82 18.25 -6.22
CA PRO A 154 23.86 18.15 -5.20
C PRO A 154 23.87 19.32 -4.23
N GLY A 155 24.07 19.06 -2.95
CA GLY A 155 24.13 20.08 -1.90
C GLY A 155 22.77 20.62 -1.45
N GLN A 156 21.67 20.12 -2.01
CA GLN A 156 20.31 20.56 -1.66
C GLN A 156 19.61 19.52 -0.75
N GLY A 157 18.60 19.99 -0.04
CA GLY A 157 17.81 19.12 0.85
C GLY A 157 18.22 19.22 2.31
N GLN A 158 17.23 19.33 3.19
CA GLN A 158 17.40 19.40 4.63
C GLN A 158 16.46 18.41 5.32
N LEU A 159 17.03 17.50 6.11
CA LEU A 159 16.27 16.54 6.91
C LEU A 159 15.71 17.22 8.15
N VAL A 160 14.44 17.02 8.44
CA VAL A 160 13.75 17.52 9.62
C VAL A 160 13.34 16.35 10.48
N LEU A 161 13.67 16.41 11.79
CA LEU A 161 13.40 15.35 12.75
C LEU A 161 12.62 15.88 13.96
N PRO A 162 11.67 15.12 14.50
CA PRO A 162 11.00 15.50 15.74
C PRO A 162 11.92 15.35 16.94
N THR A 163 11.64 16.11 17.99
CA THR A 163 12.30 15.98 19.28
C THR A 163 11.58 14.93 20.15
N PRO A 164 12.30 14.19 21.01
CA PRO A 164 13.76 14.18 21.20
C PRO A 164 14.48 13.27 20.20
N VAL A 165 15.70 13.61 19.80
CA VAL A 165 16.59 12.76 19.00
C VAL A 165 17.72 12.26 19.88
N ARG A 166 18.11 10.98 19.77
CA ARG A 166 19.25 10.42 20.48
C ARG A 166 20.54 11.18 20.11
N PRO A 167 21.35 11.65 21.08
CA PRO A 167 22.52 12.50 20.78
C PRO A 167 23.56 11.87 19.85
N LYS A 168 23.76 10.54 19.93
CA LYS A 168 24.65 9.80 19.03
C LYS A 168 24.13 9.88 17.60
N LEU A 169 22.86 9.53 17.39
CA LEU A 169 22.19 9.55 16.08
C LEU A 169 22.22 10.96 15.47
N TRP A 170 21.97 11.98 16.26
CA TRP A 170 22.06 13.37 15.81
C TRP A 170 23.44 13.71 15.26
N ARG A 171 24.50 13.39 15.99
CA ARG A 171 25.89 13.68 15.54
C ARG A 171 26.25 12.91 14.27
N GLU A 172 25.84 11.65 14.16
CA GLU A 172 26.09 10.82 12.99
C GLU A 172 25.34 11.36 11.76
N LEU A 173 24.08 11.73 11.91
CA LEU A 173 23.27 12.36 10.84
C LEU A 173 23.86 13.72 10.42
N ALA A 174 24.21 14.56 11.37
CA ALA A 174 24.78 15.88 11.07
C ALA A 174 26.11 15.77 10.32
N ALA A 175 26.93 14.78 10.65
CA ALA A 175 28.19 14.52 9.94
C ALA A 175 27.92 13.96 8.52
N TRP A 176 27.01 12.99 8.39
CA TRP A 176 26.70 12.37 7.10
C TRP A 176 26.01 13.32 6.13
N LEU A 177 25.12 14.17 6.64
CA LEU A 177 24.35 15.15 5.85
C LEU A 177 25.06 16.51 5.73
N ALA A 178 26.34 16.63 6.12
CA ALA A 178 27.10 17.88 6.13
C ALA A 178 26.33 19.04 6.80
N GLY A 179 25.65 18.77 7.92
CA GLY A 179 24.85 19.74 8.66
C GLY A 179 23.45 20.00 8.11
N GLN A 180 23.04 19.34 7.03
CA GLN A 180 21.70 19.46 6.44
C GLN A 180 20.63 18.71 7.25
N VAL A 181 20.62 18.89 8.57
CA VAL A 181 19.64 18.32 9.51
C VAL A 181 19.21 19.36 10.51
N ARG A 182 17.90 19.43 10.81
CA ARG A 182 17.34 20.31 11.84
C ARG A 182 16.24 19.62 12.64
N LEU A 183 15.93 20.18 13.79
CA LEU A 183 14.77 19.78 14.59
C LEU A 183 13.50 20.51 14.09
N GLY A 184 12.36 19.84 14.21
CA GLY A 184 11.05 20.40 13.81
C GLY A 184 9.93 19.41 14.04
N ASP A 185 8.80 19.64 13.39
CA ASP A 185 7.60 18.84 13.56
C ASP A 185 7.57 17.69 12.57
N GLY A 186 7.76 16.47 13.10
CA GLY A 186 7.67 15.24 12.32
C GLY A 186 8.91 14.90 11.49
N TYR A 187 8.83 13.80 10.78
CA TYR A 187 9.88 13.30 9.91
C TYR A 187 9.69 13.82 8.49
N GLN A 188 10.56 14.70 8.03
CA GLN A 188 10.42 15.40 6.77
C GLN A 188 11.77 15.58 6.07
N LEU A 189 11.72 15.69 4.73
CA LEU A 189 12.79 16.20 3.89
C LEU A 189 12.27 17.42 3.17
N THR A 190 12.99 18.55 3.27
CA THR A 190 12.62 19.83 2.66
C THR A 190 13.71 20.32 1.73
N PHE A 191 13.31 20.96 0.63
CA PHE A 191 14.21 21.59 -0.35
C PHE A 191 13.43 22.65 -1.15
N PRO A 192 14.11 23.57 -1.86
CA PRO A 192 13.43 24.58 -2.70
C PRO A 192 12.56 23.94 -3.78
N ALA A 193 11.29 24.34 -3.89
CA ALA A 193 10.35 23.76 -4.86
C ALA A 193 10.80 24.00 -6.32
N ALA A 194 11.50 25.08 -6.60
CA ALA A 194 12.06 25.39 -7.92
C ALA A 194 13.01 24.30 -8.47
N LEU A 195 13.56 23.44 -7.61
CA LEU A 195 14.43 22.33 -8.02
C LEU A 195 13.65 21.15 -8.63
N LEU A 196 12.36 21.05 -8.36
CA LEU A 196 11.55 19.91 -8.80
C LEU A 196 11.48 19.77 -10.31
N ASP A 197 11.41 20.88 -11.03
CA ASP A 197 11.15 20.89 -12.48
C ASP A 197 12.39 21.22 -13.31
N GLN A 198 13.56 21.30 -12.69
CA GLN A 198 14.81 21.51 -13.41
C GLN A 198 15.11 20.29 -14.29
N PRO A 199 15.40 20.49 -15.60
CA PRO A 199 15.74 19.39 -16.50
C PRO A 199 17.02 18.69 -16.06
N TYR A 200 17.01 17.35 -16.08
CA TYR A 200 18.18 16.53 -15.79
C TYR A 200 18.87 16.08 -17.07
N GLY A 201 20.10 16.50 -17.26
CA GLY A 201 20.88 16.22 -18.46
C GLY A 201 21.25 14.73 -18.67
N GLY A 202 21.17 13.89 -17.63
CA GLY A 202 21.40 12.46 -17.71
C GLY A 202 20.18 11.62 -18.09
N HIS A 203 19.03 12.25 -18.35
CA HIS A 203 17.81 11.55 -18.77
C HIS A 203 17.98 10.85 -20.12
N ASN A 204 17.60 9.56 -20.19
CA ASN A 204 17.55 8.79 -21.42
C ASN A 204 16.09 8.37 -21.70
N ALA A 205 15.47 9.07 -22.65
CA ALA A 205 14.08 8.85 -23.04
C ALA A 205 13.80 7.43 -23.60
N ALA A 206 14.83 6.77 -24.19
CA ALA A 206 14.67 5.43 -24.75
C ALA A 206 14.61 4.33 -23.65
N LEU A 207 15.24 4.55 -22.51
CA LEU A 207 15.21 3.59 -21.38
C LEU A 207 13.92 3.66 -20.58
N GLN A 208 13.28 4.82 -20.52
CA GLN A 208 12.12 5.05 -19.64
C GLN A 208 10.95 4.09 -19.93
N PRO A 209 10.50 3.85 -21.19
CA PRO A 209 9.42 2.91 -21.47
C PRO A 209 9.73 1.47 -21.05
N LEU A 210 11.00 1.03 -21.20
CA LEU A 210 11.42 -0.32 -20.81
C LEU A 210 11.33 -0.51 -19.29
N LEU A 211 11.85 0.44 -18.51
CA LEU A 211 11.80 0.41 -17.05
C LEU A 211 10.35 0.52 -16.52
N LEU A 212 9.53 1.36 -17.16
CA LEU A 212 8.10 1.47 -16.83
C LEU A 212 7.35 0.17 -17.11
N GLY A 213 7.63 -0.49 -18.22
CA GLY A 213 7.03 -1.79 -18.59
C GLY A 213 7.32 -2.86 -17.54
N GLU A 214 8.58 -3.00 -17.14
CA GLU A 214 9.01 -3.94 -16.10
C GLU A 214 8.33 -3.66 -14.75
N LEU A 215 8.38 -2.42 -14.28
CA LEU A 215 7.77 -2.05 -13.00
C LEU A 215 6.25 -2.18 -13.00
N THR A 216 5.58 -1.89 -14.13
CA THR A 216 4.14 -2.08 -14.27
C THR A 216 3.79 -3.57 -14.18
N GLN A 217 4.59 -4.44 -14.80
CA GLN A 217 4.43 -5.88 -14.68
C GLN A 217 4.64 -6.38 -13.25
N GLN A 218 5.69 -5.89 -12.56
CA GLN A 218 5.93 -6.22 -11.16
C GLN A 218 4.79 -5.73 -10.25
N MET A 219 4.26 -4.52 -10.48
CA MET A 219 3.09 -4.01 -9.76
C MET A 219 1.84 -4.85 -9.97
N ALA A 220 1.60 -5.32 -11.20
CA ALA A 220 0.49 -6.22 -11.49
C ALA A 220 0.62 -7.58 -10.75
N GLN A 221 1.85 -8.04 -10.53
CA GLN A 221 2.13 -9.26 -9.77
C GLN A 221 2.03 -9.04 -8.25
N LEU A 222 2.27 -7.81 -7.77
CA LEU A 222 2.11 -7.46 -6.35
C LEU A 222 0.65 -7.30 -5.93
N GLN A 223 -0.19 -6.89 -6.84
CA GLN A 223 -1.61 -7.06 -6.58
C GLN A 223 -1.77 -8.58 -6.39
N PRO A 224 -2.06 -9.07 -5.18
CA PRO A 224 -2.39 -10.48 -5.06
C PRO A 224 -3.41 -10.77 -6.15
N PRO A 225 -3.44 -11.96 -6.76
CA PRO A 225 -4.47 -12.33 -7.73
C PRO A 225 -5.87 -12.17 -7.13
N SER A 226 -5.97 -11.50 -6.05
CA SER A 226 -7.11 -11.36 -5.22
C SER A 226 -7.23 -9.99 -4.61
N HIS A 227 -7.73 -9.20 -5.35
CA HIS A 227 -8.93 -8.54 -4.93
C HIS A 227 -10.07 -9.10 -5.80
N TYR A 228 -10.01 -10.41 -6.08
CA TYR A 228 -11.17 -11.06 -6.67
C TYR A 228 -12.41 -10.75 -5.83
N ARG A 229 -12.29 -10.72 -4.51
CA ARG A 229 -13.34 -10.26 -3.62
C ARG A 229 -13.79 -8.83 -3.96
N GLU A 230 -12.90 -7.87 -3.99
CA GLU A 230 -13.24 -6.46 -4.28
C GLU A 230 -13.64 -6.24 -5.74
N GLN A 231 -12.98 -6.91 -6.68
CA GLN A 231 -13.35 -6.88 -8.09
C GLN A 231 -14.75 -7.48 -8.29
N VAL A 232 -15.02 -8.63 -7.67
CA VAL A 232 -16.32 -9.30 -7.73
C VAL A 232 -17.38 -8.44 -7.06
N LEU A 233 -17.15 -7.85 -5.89
CA LEU A 233 -18.08 -6.92 -5.24
C LEU A 233 -18.41 -5.73 -6.14
N THR A 234 -17.40 -5.13 -6.78
CA THR A 234 -17.59 -4.00 -7.71
C THR A 234 -18.41 -4.42 -8.93
N LEU A 235 -18.11 -5.59 -9.51
CA LEU A 235 -18.84 -6.09 -10.69
C LEU A 235 -20.27 -6.50 -10.32
N ILE A 236 -20.50 -7.10 -9.15
CA ILE A 236 -21.86 -7.41 -8.66
C ILE A 236 -22.66 -6.12 -8.54
N ARG A 237 -22.13 -5.08 -7.86
CA ARG A 237 -22.84 -3.78 -7.72
C ARG A 237 -23.19 -3.19 -9.08
N ARG A 238 -22.23 -3.20 -10.02
CA ARG A 238 -22.46 -2.68 -11.38
C ARG A 238 -23.55 -3.44 -12.13
N GLN A 239 -23.56 -4.77 -12.08
CA GLN A 239 -24.54 -5.56 -12.82
C GLN A 239 -25.93 -5.49 -12.18
N LEU A 240 -26.03 -5.47 -10.85
CA LEU A 240 -27.30 -5.20 -10.17
C LEU A 240 -27.87 -3.81 -10.53
N TRP A 241 -27.01 -2.81 -10.65
CA TRP A 241 -27.42 -1.48 -11.08
C TRP A 241 -27.93 -1.44 -12.54
N LEU A 242 -27.37 -2.27 -13.44
CA LEU A 242 -27.79 -2.42 -14.83
C LEU A 242 -29.06 -3.29 -14.99
N GLY A 243 -29.56 -3.92 -13.92
CA GLY A 243 -30.75 -4.76 -13.95
C GLY A 243 -30.50 -6.23 -14.31
N ASP A 244 -29.25 -6.64 -14.50
CA ASP A 244 -28.88 -8.05 -14.71
C ASP A 244 -28.55 -8.70 -13.35
N ALA A 245 -29.57 -9.16 -12.69
CA ALA A 245 -29.51 -9.61 -11.30
C ALA A 245 -29.69 -11.13 -11.12
N ASP A 246 -29.86 -11.92 -12.20
CA ASP A 246 -29.90 -13.39 -12.12
C ASP A 246 -28.50 -13.91 -11.68
N PRO A 247 -28.41 -14.64 -10.56
CA PRO A 247 -27.12 -15.12 -10.04
C PRO A 247 -26.31 -15.98 -11.01
N ARG A 248 -26.97 -16.63 -11.99
CA ARG A 248 -26.30 -17.50 -12.97
C ARG A 248 -25.66 -16.68 -14.09
N THR A 249 -26.40 -15.75 -14.66
CA THR A 249 -25.89 -14.83 -15.70
C THR A 249 -24.85 -13.88 -15.11
N LEU A 250 -25.09 -13.38 -13.91
CA LEU A 250 -24.20 -12.53 -13.15
C LEU A 250 -22.82 -13.17 -12.88
N LEU A 251 -22.79 -14.43 -12.42
CA LEU A 251 -21.53 -15.15 -12.23
C LEU A 251 -20.80 -15.40 -13.55
N ALA A 252 -21.52 -15.77 -14.61
CA ALA A 252 -20.93 -15.98 -15.93
C ALA A 252 -20.36 -14.67 -16.50
N GLY A 253 -21.10 -13.55 -16.42
CA GLY A 253 -20.65 -12.23 -16.86
C GLY A 253 -19.40 -11.75 -16.11
N ILE A 254 -19.35 -11.98 -14.79
CA ILE A 254 -18.17 -11.67 -13.98
C ILE A 254 -16.96 -12.50 -14.41
N CYS A 255 -17.13 -13.80 -14.63
CA CYS A 255 -16.05 -14.66 -15.13
C CYS A 255 -15.52 -14.19 -16.49
N THR A 256 -16.40 -13.79 -17.40
CA THR A 256 -16.02 -13.23 -18.70
C THR A 256 -15.27 -11.91 -18.55
N THR A 257 -15.75 -11.00 -17.69
CA THR A 257 -15.11 -9.69 -17.47
C THR A 257 -13.71 -9.84 -16.86
N LEU A 258 -13.53 -10.80 -15.96
CA LEU A 258 -12.25 -11.08 -15.30
C LEU A 258 -11.35 -12.02 -16.14
N ASN A 259 -11.83 -12.50 -17.27
CA ASN A 259 -11.15 -13.47 -18.14
C ASN A 259 -10.68 -14.73 -17.39
N VAL A 260 -11.53 -15.27 -16.52
CA VAL A 260 -11.26 -16.48 -15.74
C VAL A 260 -12.39 -17.50 -15.84
N THR A 261 -12.06 -18.77 -15.62
CA THR A 261 -13.08 -19.81 -15.50
C THR A 261 -13.79 -19.72 -14.14
N ARG A 262 -15.01 -20.26 -14.06
CA ARG A 262 -15.75 -20.37 -12.77
C ARG A 262 -14.96 -21.13 -11.71
N TRP A 263 -14.21 -22.15 -12.10
CA TRP A 263 -13.36 -22.91 -11.21
C TRP A 263 -12.21 -22.04 -10.66
N THR A 264 -11.53 -21.30 -11.54
CA THR A 264 -10.45 -20.37 -11.18
C THR A 264 -10.94 -19.28 -10.24
N LEU A 265 -12.10 -18.66 -10.54
CA LEU A 265 -12.70 -17.65 -9.69
C LEU A 265 -13.01 -18.21 -8.28
N ASN A 266 -13.67 -19.37 -8.21
CA ASN A 266 -13.99 -19.99 -6.92
C ASN A 266 -12.74 -20.39 -6.13
N ARG A 267 -11.66 -20.80 -6.79
CA ARG A 267 -10.39 -21.08 -6.12
C ARG A 267 -9.83 -19.80 -5.49
N HIS A 268 -9.74 -18.72 -6.24
CA HIS A 268 -9.23 -17.45 -5.72
C HIS A 268 -10.10 -16.89 -4.57
N LEU A 269 -11.43 -16.94 -4.70
CA LEU A 269 -12.31 -16.52 -3.62
C LEU A 269 -12.13 -17.37 -2.35
N ARG A 270 -11.86 -18.68 -2.49
CA ARG A 270 -11.57 -19.56 -1.33
C ARG A 270 -10.22 -19.21 -0.68
N GLU A 271 -9.20 -18.90 -1.46
CA GLU A 271 -7.91 -18.42 -0.98
C GLU A 271 -8.09 -17.13 -0.14
N GLU A 272 -9.09 -16.30 -0.49
CA GLU A 272 -9.51 -15.10 0.26
C GLU A 272 -10.57 -15.40 1.34
N GLN A 273 -10.78 -16.67 1.68
CA GLN A 273 -11.74 -17.10 2.69
C GLN A 273 -13.18 -16.61 2.46
N CYS A 274 -13.57 -16.45 1.19
CA CYS A 274 -14.91 -16.03 0.82
C CYS A 274 -15.49 -16.87 -0.33
N HIS A 275 -16.78 -16.71 -0.59
CA HIS A 275 -17.52 -17.38 -1.65
C HIS A 275 -18.38 -16.37 -2.40
N PHE A 276 -18.60 -16.59 -3.71
CA PHE A 276 -19.42 -15.72 -4.54
C PHE A 276 -20.82 -15.47 -3.95
N SER A 277 -21.46 -16.51 -3.41
CA SER A 277 -22.78 -16.40 -2.77
C SER A 277 -22.79 -15.42 -1.59
N ALA A 278 -21.75 -15.44 -0.76
CA ALA A 278 -21.61 -14.54 0.39
C ALA A 278 -21.39 -13.10 -0.08
N LEU A 279 -20.60 -12.88 -1.13
CA LEU A 279 -20.38 -11.54 -1.71
C LEU A 279 -21.66 -10.99 -2.34
N LEU A 280 -22.40 -11.81 -3.07
CA LEU A 280 -23.69 -11.41 -3.63
C LEU A 280 -24.69 -11.07 -2.53
N GLU A 281 -24.74 -11.86 -1.47
CA GLU A 281 -25.59 -11.58 -0.31
C GLU A 281 -25.21 -10.26 0.38
N GLN A 282 -23.91 -10.02 0.56
CA GLN A 282 -23.41 -8.76 1.11
C GLN A 282 -23.89 -7.56 0.30
N VAL A 283 -23.69 -7.58 -1.03
CA VAL A 283 -24.10 -6.47 -1.90
C VAL A 283 -25.62 -6.32 -1.89
N ARG A 284 -26.39 -7.42 -1.90
CA ARG A 284 -27.84 -7.38 -1.82
C ARG A 284 -28.33 -6.71 -0.53
N ARG A 285 -27.69 -6.96 0.60
CA ARG A 285 -28.00 -6.30 1.89
C ARG A 285 -27.75 -4.79 1.82
N GLU A 286 -26.57 -4.39 1.34
CA GLU A 286 -26.19 -2.98 1.22
C GLU A 286 -27.15 -2.21 0.27
N GLU A 287 -27.38 -2.76 -0.92
CA GLU A 287 -28.25 -2.14 -1.94
C GLU A 287 -29.72 -2.16 -1.55
N ALA A 288 -30.19 -3.20 -0.83
CA ALA A 288 -31.56 -3.22 -0.29
C ALA A 288 -31.81 -2.04 0.66
N CYS A 289 -30.90 -1.81 1.59
CA CYS A 289 -31.00 -0.67 2.51
C CYS A 289 -31.00 0.66 1.74
N ARG A 290 -30.07 0.82 0.78
CA ARG A 290 -30.00 2.03 -0.05
C ARG A 290 -31.29 2.27 -0.85
N LEU A 291 -31.77 1.27 -1.59
CA LEU A 291 -32.97 1.39 -2.41
C LEU A 291 -34.23 1.64 -1.57
N LEU A 292 -34.33 1.07 -0.37
CA LEU A 292 -35.48 1.32 0.53
C LEU A 292 -35.47 2.72 1.11
N LEU A 293 -34.30 3.32 1.34
CA LEU A 293 -34.19 4.67 1.91
C LEU A 293 -34.19 5.78 0.86
N ASP A 294 -33.59 5.56 -0.29
CA ASP A 294 -33.30 6.62 -1.27
C ASP A 294 -34.26 6.62 -2.46
N SER A 295 -35.17 5.67 -2.55
CA SER A 295 -36.07 5.57 -3.68
C SER A 295 -37.56 5.44 -3.28
N SER A 296 -38.43 5.91 -4.17
CA SER A 296 -39.89 5.69 -4.10
C SER A 296 -40.33 4.36 -4.71
N LEU A 297 -39.41 3.48 -5.08
CA LEU A 297 -39.66 2.20 -5.73
C LEU A 297 -40.55 1.29 -4.89
N GLN A 298 -41.47 0.57 -5.56
CA GLN A 298 -42.28 -0.45 -4.89
C GLN A 298 -41.40 -1.62 -4.43
N LEU A 299 -41.80 -2.33 -3.37
CA LEU A 299 -40.99 -3.45 -2.84
C LEU A 299 -40.76 -4.56 -3.85
N GLN A 300 -41.68 -4.77 -4.78
CA GLN A 300 -41.53 -5.70 -5.88
C GLN A 300 -40.40 -5.26 -6.84
N GLU A 301 -40.32 -3.97 -7.15
CA GLU A 301 -39.29 -3.40 -8.02
C GLU A 301 -37.92 -3.47 -7.35
N VAL A 302 -37.83 -3.17 -6.03
CA VAL A 302 -36.60 -3.32 -5.25
C VAL A 302 -36.13 -4.78 -5.28
N GLY A 303 -37.06 -5.73 -5.03
CA GLY A 303 -36.74 -7.16 -5.09
C GLY A 303 -36.26 -7.59 -6.48
N GLY A 304 -36.93 -7.14 -7.55
CA GLY A 304 -36.55 -7.42 -8.93
C GLY A 304 -35.15 -6.91 -9.28
N ARG A 305 -34.81 -5.66 -8.90
CA ARG A 305 -33.46 -5.07 -9.11
C ARG A 305 -32.36 -5.83 -8.37
N LEU A 306 -32.67 -6.45 -7.24
CA LEU A 306 -31.75 -7.27 -6.47
C LEU A 306 -31.70 -8.73 -6.91
N GLY A 307 -32.46 -9.12 -7.97
CA GLY A 307 -32.47 -10.45 -8.54
C GLY A 307 -33.28 -11.46 -7.75
N PHE A 308 -34.32 -11.03 -7.04
CA PHE A 308 -35.31 -11.92 -6.41
C PHE A 308 -36.48 -12.18 -7.35
N ALA A 309 -36.83 -13.46 -7.48
CA ALA A 309 -37.91 -13.91 -8.35
C ALA A 309 -39.33 -13.38 -7.91
N SER A 310 -39.47 -12.99 -6.63
CA SER A 310 -40.73 -12.47 -6.10
C SER A 310 -40.50 -11.53 -4.91
N GLN A 311 -41.47 -10.66 -4.66
CA GLN A 311 -41.50 -9.81 -3.47
C GLN A 311 -41.44 -10.62 -2.17
N SER A 312 -42.04 -11.80 -2.14
CA SER A 312 -42.06 -12.68 -0.96
C SER A 312 -40.64 -13.21 -0.66
N SER A 313 -39.87 -13.60 -1.68
CA SER A 313 -38.47 -14.04 -1.53
C SER A 313 -37.58 -12.93 -1.05
N PHE A 314 -37.73 -11.71 -1.57
CA PHE A 314 -37.04 -10.51 -1.08
C PHE A 314 -37.41 -10.18 0.37
N THR A 315 -38.69 -10.22 0.72
CA THR A 315 -39.14 -9.93 2.09
C THR A 315 -38.57 -10.92 3.11
N ARG A 316 -38.54 -12.20 2.75
CA ARG A 316 -37.92 -13.24 3.59
C ARG A 316 -36.44 -12.99 3.80
N PHE A 317 -35.69 -12.80 2.70
CA PHE A 317 -34.27 -12.45 2.74
C PHE A 317 -34.00 -11.24 3.65
N PHE A 318 -34.78 -10.17 3.49
CA PHE A 318 -34.59 -8.94 4.25
C PHE A 318 -34.87 -9.14 5.75
N LYS A 319 -35.92 -9.90 6.09
CA LYS A 319 -36.21 -10.25 7.50
C LYS A 319 -35.11 -11.09 8.14
N GLU A 320 -34.56 -12.08 7.41
CA GLU A 320 -33.44 -12.90 7.88
C GLU A 320 -32.18 -12.02 8.09
N ALA A 321 -31.92 -11.05 7.20
CA ALA A 321 -30.74 -10.20 7.26
C ALA A 321 -30.81 -9.10 8.33
N PHE A 322 -32.00 -8.54 8.60
CA PHE A 322 -32.17 -7.30 9.40
C PHE A 322 -33.18 -7.44 10.56
N ALA A 323 -33.72 -8.62 10.81
CA ALA A 323 -34.71 -8.92 11.83
C ALA A 323 -36.01 -8.06 11.77
N GLN A 324 -36.27 -7.38 10.63
CA GLN A 324 -37.44 -6.54 10.38
C GLN A 324 -37.86 -6.61 8.91
N SER A 325 -39.13 -6.26 8.63
CA SER A 325 -39.61 -6.24 7.24
C SER A 325 -39.10 -5.02 6.46
N PRO A 326 -39.00 -5.11 5.10
CA PRO A 326 -38.63 -3.97 4.25
C PRO A 326 -39.54 -2.75 4.46
N SER A 327 -40.82 -2.97 4.67
CA SER A 327 -41.81 -1.89 4.93
C SER A 327 -41.54 -1.21 6.28
N GLN A 328 -41.24 -1.97 7.31
CA GLN A 328 -40.89 -1.41 8.63
C GLN A 328 -39.58 -0.62 8.57
N TYR A 329 -38.58 -1.13 7.83
CA TYR A 329 -37.30 -0.44 7.62
C TYR A 329 -37.48 0.90 6.90
N ARG A 330 -38.29 0.94 5.84
CA ARG A 330 -38.64 2.14 5.08
C ARG A 330 -39.41 3.17 5.94
N ALA A 331 -40.35 2.72 6.79
CA ALA A 331 -41.17 3.60 7.63
C ALA A 331 -40.35 4.34 8.71
N ARG A 332 -39.15 3.86 9.07
CA ARG A 332 -38.27 4.56 10.01
C ARG A 332 -37.79 5.93 9.51
N ARG A 333 -37.59 6.07 8.19
CA ARG A 333 -37.16 7.33 7.57
C ARG A 333 -38.15 8.48 7.73
N TYR A 334 -39.44 8.19 7.90
CA TYR A 334 -40.47 9.20 8.05
C TYR A 334 -40.70 9.61 9.51
N ARG A 335 -39.91 9.08 10.45
CA ARG A 335 -40.01 9.38 11.90
C ARG A 335 -38.79 10.08 12.47
N GLU A 336 -37.70 10.16 11.73
CA GLU A 336 -36.51 11.00 12.01
C GLU A 336 -36.53 12.25 11.09
#